data_0cd8dd479b35a6ab42f634faa467d09e
#
_entry.id   0cd8dd479b35a6ab42f634faa467d09e
#
_cell.length_a   1.000
_cell.length_b   1.000
_cell.length_c   1.000
_cell.angle_alpha   90.00
_cell.angle_beta   90.00
_cell.angle_gamma   90.00
#
_symmetry.space_group_name_H-M   'P 1'
#
loop_
_entity.id
_entity.type
_entity.pdbx_description
1 polymer ?
#
loop_
_entity_poly.entity_id
_entity_poly.type
_entity_poly.pdbx_seq_one_letter_code
_entity_poly.pdbx_strand_id
1 'polypeptide(L)'
;GTTGYLHTSTIINAPDLTAQSKIYHSFGQSSPDGKLGVRPRLFKSGALCQASDYQYNFYTATELTAGTENTCGSGSYNSHGFVALWNASTNTYNEYVTFPSNPLNWTDPAASSARSAPTTITDADRKSGVNARGQKSGSAGTADADEQADLDLILAIGNDGAVGFVKTADLNKAPAANPESAKRAAGQRDIALWNREGNQRIGTFSIR
;
A
#
# COMPACT_ATOMS: atom_id res chain seq x y z
N GLY A 1 -23.55 -11.46 -19.59
CA GLY A 1 -23.06 -10.09 -19.71
C GLY A 1 -21.69 -9.98 -19.04
N THR A 2 -20.75 -9.30 -19.66
CA THR A 2 -19.42 -9.09 -19.10
C THR A 2 -19.54 -8.10 -17.94
N THR A 3 -19.18 -8.50 -16.73
CA THR A 3 -19.18 -7.61 -15.59
C THR A 3 -17.89 -6.79 -15.63
N GLY A 4 -18.00 -5.48 -15.81
CA GLY A 4 -16.86 -4.56 -15.77
C GLY A 4 -16.58 -4.09 -14.35
N TYR A 5 -15.30 -4.07 -13.98
CA TYR A 5 -14.83 -3.48 -12.71
C TYR A 5 -13.90 -2.32 -12.99
N LEU A 6 -13.98 -1.32 -12.14
CA LEU A 6 -13.10 -0.17 -12.13
C LEU A 6 -12.45 -0.07 -10.75
N HIS A 7 -11.27 0.53 -10.69
CA HIS A 7 -10.56 0.73 -9.45
C HIS A 7 -9.81 2.06 -9.45
N THR A 8 -9.61 2.62 -8.26
CA THR A 8 -8.93 3.90 -8.06
C THR A 8 -8.10 3.88 -6.79
N SER A 9 -7.07 4.73 -6.76
CA SER A 9 -6.47 5.23 -5.52
C SER A 9 -6.74 6.71 -5.41
N THR A 10 -7.12 7.14 -4.21
CA THR A 10 -7.38 8.54 -3.89
C THR A 10 -6.67 8.91 -2.60
N ILE A 11 -6.42 10.19 -2.42
CA ILE A 11 -5.93 10.75 -1.17
C ILE A 11 -6.95 11.75 -0.64
N ILE A 12 -7.28 11.66 0.63
CA ILE A 12 -8.22 12.53 1.35
C ILE A 12 -7.45 13.21 2.46
N ASN A 13 -7.68 14.51 2.66
CA ASN A 13 -6.96 15.31 3.65
C ASN A 13 -7.87 15.96 4.72
N ALA A 14 -9.11 15.48 4.84
CA ALA A 14 -10.05 15.99 5.82
C ALA A 14 -10.96 14.85 6.36
N PRO A 15 -11.14 14.72 7.69
CA PRO A 15 -10.48 15.49 8.75
C PRO A 15 -8.98 15.20 8.88
N ASP A 16 -8.53 13.99 8.50
CA ASP A 16 -7.15 13.55 8.54
C ASP A 16 -6.69 13.06 7.17
N LEU A 17 -5.37 13.05 6.95
CA LEU A 17 -4.80 12.53 5.71
C LEU A 17 -4.90 11.01 5.67
N THR A 18 -5.60 10.49 4.67
CA THR A 18 -5.72 9.05 4.39
C THR A 18 -5.49 8.74 2.92
N ALA A 19 -4.83 7.61 2.64
CA ALA A 19 -4.87 7.00 1.32
C ALA A 19 -6.04 6.04 1.26
N GLN A 20 -6.76 6.01 0.15
CA GLN A 20 -7.84 5.06 -0.08
C GLN A 20 -7.61 4.30 -1.38
N SER A 21 -7.89 2.99 -1.36
CA SER A 21 -8.05 2.17 -2.55
C SER A 21 -9.49 1.70 -2.65
N LYS A 22 -10.03 1.69 -3.87
CA LYS A 22 -11.42 1.36 -4.15
C LYS A 22 -11.52 0.45 -5.36
N ILE A 23 -12.37 -0.57 -5.29
CA ILE A 23 -12.88 -1.34 -6.43
C ILE A 23 -14.39 -1.21 -6.49
N TYR A 24 -14.97 -1.08 -7.70
CA TYR A 24 -16.41 -0.94 -7.89
C TYR A 24 -16.87 -1.48 -9.23
N HIS A 25 -18.14 -1.89 -9.30
CA HIS A 25 -18.77 -2.29 -10.54
C HIS A 25 -19.08 -1.09 -11.43
N SER A 26 -18.77 -1.18 -12.72
CA SER A 26 -19.01 -0.10 -13.68
C SER A 26 -20.48 0.14 -13.99
N PHE A 27 -21.38 -0.85 -13.73
CA PHE A 27 -22.81 -0.79 -14.08
C PHE A 27 -23.74 -1.08 -12.89
N GLY A 28 -23.32 -0.80 -11.66
CA GLY A 28 -24.17 -0.95 -10.48
C GLY A 28 -24.52 -2.39 -10.09
N GLN A 29 -23.83 -3.38 -10.66
CA GLN A 29 -23.93 -4.78 -10.25
C GLN A 29 -23.32 -4.97 -8.85
N SER A 30 -23.50 -6.13 -8.28
CA SER A 30 -22.94 -6.46 -6.96
C SER A 30 -22.14 -7.76 -6.98
N SER A 31 -21.15 -7.84 -6.10
CA SER A 31 -20.38 -9.05 -5.81
C SER A 31 -20.78 -9.63 -4.46
N PRO A 32 -20.97 -10.94 -4.37
CA PRO A 32 -21.12 -11.62 -3.08
C PRO A 32 -19.94 -11.33 -2.12
N ASP A 33 -20.16 -11.65 -0.85
CA ASP A 33 -19.18 -11.52 0.22
C ASP A 33 -17.85 -12.24 -0.10
N GLY A 34 -16.75 -11.63 0.34
CA GLY A 34 -15.39 -12.11 0.14
C GLY A 34 -14.83 -11.99 -1.28
N LYS A 35 -15.59 -11.52 -2.27
CA LYS A 35 -15.15 -11.51 -3.67
C LYS A 35 -14.40 -10.25 -4.12
N LEU A 36 -14.52 -9.16 -3.36
CA LEU A 36 -13.80 -7.92 -3.60
C LEU A 36 -12.77 -7.74 -2.50
N GLY A 37 -11.54 -7.43 -2.88
CA GLY A 37 -10.45 -7.10 -1.97
C GLY A 37 -9.81 -5.77 -2.31
N VAL A 38 -9.36 -5.03 -1.29
CA VAL A 38 -8.60 -3.78 -1.44
C VAL A 38 -7.44 -3.75 -0.44
N ARG A 39 -6.31 -3.21 -0.87
CA ARG A 39 -5.08 -3.04 -0.07
C ARG A 39 -4.54 -1.63 -0.29
N PRO A 40 -4.93 -0.65 0.54
CA PRO A 40 -4.45 0.71 0.43
C PRO A 40 -2.99 0.82 0.89
N ARG A 41 -2.26 1.75 0.26
CA ARG A 41 -0.91 2.15 0.64
C ARG A 41 -0.77 3.66 0.54
N LEU A 42 -0.11 4.25 1.53
CA LEU A 42 0.22 5.68 1.59
C LEU A 42 1.72 5.85 1.38
N PHE A 43 2.10 6.71 0.46
CA PHE A 43 3.50 7.07 0.21
C PHE A 43 3.73 8.54 0.57
N LYS A 44 4.85 8.80 1.22
CA LYS A 44 5.36 10.15 1.48
C LYS A 44 6.64 10.36 0.69
N SER A 45 6.62 11.30 -0.25
CA SER A 45 7.77 11.62 -1.09
C SER A 45 8.43 10.38 -1.72
N GLY A 46 7.60 9.41 -2.14
CA GLY A 46 8.03 8.15 -2.75
C GLY A 46 8.36 7.02 -1.77
N ALA A 47 8.47 7.27 -0.47
CA ALA A 47 8.67 6.22 0.53
C ALA A 47 7.33 5.71 1.07
N LEU A 48 7.18 4.39 1.20
CA LEU A 48 6.02 3.77 1.81
C LEU A 48 5.92 4.22 3.27
N CYS A 49 4.84 4.93 3.61
CA CYS A 49 4.55 5.43 4.94
C CYS A 49 3.63 4.48 5.70
N GLN A 50 2.62 3.97 5.02
CA GLN A 50 1.69 3.00 5.59
C GLN A 50 1.17 2.03 4.54
N ALA A 51 0.88 0.80 4.96
CA ALA A 51 0.23 -0.24 4.18
C ALA A 51 -0.70 -1.07 5.06
N SER A 52 -1.74 -1.66 4.46
CA SER A 52 -2.53 -2.71 5.09
C SER A 52 -2.36 -4.03 4.32
N ASP A 53 -2.77 -5.13 4.92
CA ASP A 53 -3.09 -6.35 4.19
C ASP A 53 -4.43 -6.18 3.46
N TYR A 54 -4.81 -7.13 2.60
CA TYR A 54 -6.09 -7.10 1.91
C TYR A 54 -7.25 -7.08 2.90
N GLN A 55 -8.18 -6.13 2.69
CA GLN A 55 -9.49 -6.07 3.32
C GLN A 55 -10.53 -6.49 2.30
N TYR A 56 -11.51 -7.29 2.72
CA TYR A 56 -12.51 -7.87 1.81
C TYR A 56 -13.93 -7.46 2.22
N ASN A 57 -14.85 -7.48 1.25
CA ASN A 57 -16.26 -7.22 1.55
C ASN A 57 -16.87 -8.36 2.37
N PHE A 58 -17.53 -8.02 3.47
CA PHE A 58 -18.21 -8.97 4.37
C PHE A 58 -19.66 -9.26 3.95
N TYR A 59 -20.21 -8.44 3.07
CA TYR A 59 -21.57 -8.54 2.55
C TYR A 59 -21.54 -8.36 1.04
N THR A 60 -22.65 -8.73 0.37
CA THR A 60 -22.84 -8.41 -1.05
C THR A 60 -22.71 -6.90 -1.24
N ALA A 61 -21.82 -6.47 -2.11
CA ALA A 61 -21.46 -5.07 -2.29
C ALA A 61 -21.31 -4.68 -3.76
N THR A 62 -21.68 -3.44 -4.08
CA THR A 62 -21.44 -2.83 -5.40
C THR A 62 -20.04 -2.28 -5.50
N GLU A 63 -19.41 -2.00 -4.37
CA GLU A 63 -18.06 -1.45 -4.25
C GLU A 63 -17.42 -1.85 -2.93
N LEU A 64 -16.10 -1.73 -2.86
CA LEU A 64 -15.33 -1.85 -1.63
C LEU A 64 -14.28 -0.76 -1.60
N THR A 65 -14.19 -0.06 -0.47
CA THR A 65 -13.18 0.95 -0.20
C THR A 65 -12.50 0.64 1.13
N ALA A 66 -11.19 0.78 1.19
CA ALA A 66 -10.42 0.77 2.43
C ALA A 66 -9.38 1.89 2.42
N GLY A 67 -9.04 2.37 3.60
CA GLY A 67 -8.10 3.47 3.80
C GLY A 67 -6.97 3.14 4.77
N THR A 68 -5.98 4.02 4.80
CA THR A 68 -4.91 4.04 5.80
C THR A 68 -5.32 4.92 6.98
N GLU A 69 -4.72 4.68 8.16
CA GLU A 69 -5.12 5.36 9.40
C GLU A 69 -4.10 6.40 9.89
N ASN A 70 -2.84 6.32 9.45
CA ASN A 70 -1.76 7.15 9.99
C ASN A 70 -0.96 7.84 8.89
N THR A 71 -0.19 8.85 9.29
CA THR A 71 0.72 9.59 8.45
C THR A 71 2.15 9.53 9.01
N CYS A 72 3.12 9.99 8.21
CA CYS A 72 4.52 10.11 8.59
C CYS A 72 4.94 11.60 8.75
N GLY A 73 4.05 12.44 9.30
CA GLY A 73 4.28 13.88 9.46
C GLY A 73 4.13 14.67 8.16
N SER A 74 4.39 15.96 8.18
CA SER A 74 4.23 16.86 7.01
C SER A 74 5.03 16.40 5.80
N GLY A 75 4.48 16.57 4.61
CA GLY A 75 5.15 16.21 3.35
C GLY A 75 4.25 16.11 2.13
N SER A 76 4.79 15.64 1.03
CA SER A 76 4.06 15.35 -0.20
C SER A 76 3.62 13.89 -0.19
N TYR A 77 2.34 13.64 -0.36
CA TYR A 77 1.75 12.32 -0.23
C TYR A 77 1.01 11.90 -1.49
N ASN A 78 1.04 10.60 -1.79
CA ASN A 78 0.15 9.98 -2.77
C ASN A 78 -0.33 8.61 -2.29
N SER A 79 -1.47 8.19 -2.82
CA SER A 79 -2.06 6.86 -2.62
C SER A 79 -1.77 5.98 -3.83
N HIS A 80 -1.33 4.75 -3.60
CA HIS A 80 -1.09 3.76 -4.65
C HIS A 80 -1.19 2.36 -4.07
N GLY A 81 -2.31 1.68 -4.28
CA GLY A 81 -2.61 0.40 -3.66
C GLY A 81 -2.89 -0.72 -4.65
N PHE A 82 -3.56 -1.74 -4.16
CA PHE A 82 -3.99 -2.89 -4.95
C PHE A 82 -5.46 -3.18 -4.73
N VAL A 83 -6.06 -3.81 -5.71
CA VAL A 83 -7.37 -4.44 -5.60
C VAL A 83 -7.30 -5.89 -6.02
N ALA A 84 -8.18 -6.72 -5.48
CA ALA A 84 -8.28 -8.13 -5.79
C ALA A 84 -9.73 -8.48 -6.12
N LEU A 85 -9.91 -9.27 -7.18
CA LEU A 85 -11.22 -9.72 -7.64
C LEU A 85 -11.22 -11.24 -7.75
N TRP A 86 -12.18 -11.89 -7.10
CA TRP A 86 -12.34 -13.33 -7.20
C TRP A 86 -12.74 -13.77 -8.61
N ASN A 87 -11.96 -14.65 -9.18
CA ASN A 87 -12.22 -15.29 -10.46
C ASN A 87 -12.66 -16.75 -10.22
N ALA A 88 -13.96 -17.00 -10.37
CA ALA A 88 -14.54 -18.34 -10.17
C ALA A 88 -14.08 -19.36 -11.22
N SER A 89 -13.62 -18.92 -12.39
CA SER A 89 -13.17 -19.85 -13.45
C SER A 89 -11.81 -20.46 -13.13
N THR A 90 -10.94 -19.69 -12.43
CA THR A 90 -9.60 -20.13 -12.03
C THR A 90 -9.50 -20.50 -10.56
N ASN A 91 -10.55 -20.22 -9.78
CA ASN A 91 -10.56 -20.33 -8.32
C ASN A 91 -9.40 -19.58 -7.65
N THR A 92 -9.12 -18.36 -8.12
CA THR A 92 -8.08 -17.47 -7.60
C THR A 92 -8.55 -16.04 -7.59
N TYR A 93 -7.87 -15.17 -6.84
CA TYR A 93 -8.04 -13.74 -7.00
C TYR A 93 -7.13 -13.22 -8.11
N ASN A 94 -7.70 -12.43 -9.01
CA ASN A 94 -6.94 -11.58 -9.92
C ASN A 94 -6.57 -10.29 -9.16
N GLU A 95 -5.29 -9.98 -9.09
CA GLU A 95 -4.77 -8.79 -8.44
C GLU A 95 -4.44 -7.72 -9.47
N TYR A 96 -4.78 -6.47 -9.16
CA TYR A 96 -4.49 -5.31 -10.00
C TYR A 96 -3.91 -4.20 -9.16
N VAL A 97 -2.87 -3.54 -9.66
CA VAL A 97 -2.37 -2.29 -9.08
C VAL A 97 -3.29 -1.15 -9.48
N THR A 98 -3.62 -0.27 -8.55
CA THR A 98 -4.42 0.92 -8.85
C THR A 98 -3.55 1.98 -9.53
N PHE A 99 -4.15 2.95 -10.23
CA PHE A 99 -3.40 4.12 -10.66
C PHE A 99 -3.00 4.95 -9.43
N PRO A 100 -1.78 5.49 -9.37
CA PRO A 100 -1.39 6.36 -8.27
C PRO A 100 -2.23 7.64 -8.28
N SER A 101 -2.62 8.14 -7.10
CA SER A 101 -3.25 9.43 -6.98
C SER A 101 -2.26 10.56 -7.31
N ASN A 102 -2.76 11.72 -7.70
CA ASN A 102 -1.93 12.91 -7.77
C ASN A 102 -1.33 13.21 -6.39
N PRO A 103 -0.10 13.71 -6.31
CA PRO A 103 0.51 14.08 -5.05
C PRO A 103 -0.21 15.26 -4.40
N LEU A 104 -0.34 15.20 -3.08
CA LEU A 104 -0.91 16.23 -2.23
C LEU A 104 0.12 16.67 -1.19
N ASN A 105 0.39 17.96 -1.11
CA ASN A 105 1.16 18.54 -0.01
C ASN A 105 0.28 18.68 1.22
N TRP A 106 0.71 18.08 2.33
CA TRP A 106 -0.03 18.12 3.59
C TRP A 106 0.88 18.59 4.73
N THR A 107 0.34 19.43 5.57
CA THR A 107 1.00 19.91 6.79
C THR A 107 0.33 19.24 7.99
N ASP A 108 1.10 18.50 8.76
CA ASP A 108 0.63 17.86 9.97
C ASP A 108 0.21 18.91 11.00
N PRO A 109 -1.06 18.95 11.42
CA PRO A 109 -1.50 19.90 12.44
C PRO A 109 -0.77 19.72 13.78
N ALA A 110 -0.29 18.52 14.08
CA ALA A 110 0.47 18.22 15.30
C ALA A 110 1.97 18.57 15.19
N ALA A 111 2.49 18.88 14.00
CA ALA A 111 3.91 19.14 13.79
C ALA A 111 4.45 20.34 14.58
N SER A 112 3.60 21.32 14.92
CA SER A 112 3.97 22.49 15.73
C SER A 112 4.29 22.15 17.19
N SER A 113 3.86 20.98 17.67
CA SER A 113 4.11 20.46 19.03
C SER A 113 5.14 19.33 19.10
N ALA A 114 5.57 18.78 17.95
CA ALA A 114 6.49 17.65 17.90
C ALA A 114 7.96 18.08 18.08
N ARG A 115 8.65 17.43 19.01
CA ARG A 115 10.09 17.65 19.27
C ARG A 115 11.02 16.96 18.26
N SER A 116 10.49 16.13 17.38
CA SER A 116 11.27 15.39 16.38
C SER A 116 11.21 16.08 15.04
N ALA A 117 12.38 16.25 14.39
CA ALA A 117 12.43 16.75 13.02
C ALA A 117 11.62 15.82 12.08
N PRO A 118 10.88 16.37 11.11
CA PRO A 118 10.15 15.55 10.17
C PRO A 118 11.12 14.70 9.35
N THR A 119 10.78 13.42 9.13
CA THR A 119 11.55 12.52 8.26
C THR A 119 11.64 13.12 6.86
N THR A 120 12.84 13.38 6.39
CA THR A 120 13.12 13.89 5.05
C THR A 120 13.56 12.76 4.15
N ILE A 121 12.89 12.58 3.01
CA ILE A 121 13.26 11.63 1.96
C ILE A 121 14.06 12.38 0.90
N THR A 122 15.28 11.96 0.68
CA THR A 122 16.20 12.58 -0.28
C THR A 122 16.08 11.95 -1.67
N ASP A 123 16.65 12.59 -2.70
CA ASP A 123 16.73 12.00 -4.04
C ASP A 123 17.61 10.74 -4.05
N ALA A 124 18.63 10.69 -3.18
CA ALA A 124 19.48 9.51 -3.04
C ALA A 124 18.69 8.32 -2.47
N ASP A 125 17.73 8.55 -1.56
CA ASP A 125 16.86 7.50 -1.02
C ASP A 125 15.94 6.93 -2.10
N ARG A 126 15.38 7.78 -2.95
CA ARG A 126 14.47 7.40 -4.05
C ARG A 126 15.14 6.72 -5.22
N LYS A 127 16.45 6.90 -5.39
CA LYS A 127 17.18 6.37 -6.54
C LYS A 127 17.06 4.84 -6.59
N SER A 128 16.56 4.33 -7.70
CA SER A 128 16.53 2.89 -7.97
C SER A 128 17.97 2.36 -8.12
N GLY A 129 18.19 1.12 -7.71
CA GLY A 129 19.51 0.50 -7.78
C GLY A 129 19.44 -1.01 -7.58
N VAL A 130 20.58 -1.64 -7.83
CA VAL A 130 20.80 -3.06 -7.56
C VAL A 130 21.95 -3.16 -6.56
N ASN A 131 21.72 -3.84 -5.44
CA ASN A 131 22.73 -4.00 -4.41
C ASN A 131 23.70 -5.15 -4.73
N ALA A 132 24.72 -5.36 -3.89
CA ALA A 132 25.72 -6.41 -4.09
C ALA A 132 25.15 -7.85 -4.08
N ARG A 133 23.91 -8.03 -3.64
CA ARG A 133 23.18 -9.31 -3.64
C ARG A 133 22.32 -9.51 -4.88
N GLY A 134 22.33 -8.56 -5.81
CA GLY A 134 21.49 -8.57 -6.99
C GLY A 134 20.04 -8.14 -6.73
N GLN A 135 19.72 -7.64 -5.54
CA GLN A 135 18.37 -7.19 -5.19
C GLN A 135 18.11 -5.79 -5.76
N LYS A 136 16.99 -5.63 -6.43
CA LYS A 136 16.51 -4.37 -6.98
C LYS A 136 15.80 -3.57 -5.89
N SER A 137 16.21 -2.32 -5.71
CA SER A 137 15.62 -1.40 -4.73
C SER A 137 15.08 -0.14 -5.37
N GLY A 138 13.98 0.41 -4.84
CA GLY A 138 13.39 1.62 -5.36
C GLY A 138 12.12 2.06 -4.65
N SER A 139 11.51 3.13 -5.18
CA SER A 139 10.21 3.62 -4.75
C SER A 139 9.10 2.90 -5.52
N ALA A 140 8.05 2.48 -4.82
CA ALA A 140 6.83 1.91 -5.42
C ALA A 140 5.65 2.92 -5.48
N GLY A 141 5.88 4.18 -5.10
CA GLY A 141 4.81 5.17 -4.96
C GLY A 141 4.12 5.55 -6.28
N THR A 142 4.82 5.43 -7.40
CA THR A 142 4.30 5.70 -8.75
C THR A 142 4.62 4.58 -9.75
N ALA A 143 5.26 3.51 -9.28
CA ALA A 143 5.67 2.39 -10.12
C ALA A 143 4.45 1.61 -10.64
N ASP A 144 4.45 1.24 -11.92
CA ASP A 144 3.43 0.38 -12.49
C ASP A 144 3.54 -1.08 -11.98
N ALA A 145 2.69 -1.96 -12.49
CA ALA A 145 2.66 -3.35 -12.03
C ALA A 145 3.97 -4.10 -12.28
N ASP A 146 4.59 -3.88 -13.45
CA ASP A 146 5.82 -4.55 -13.85
C ASP A 146 7.01 -4.00 -13.05
N GLU A 147 7.09 -2.68 -12.90
CA GLU A 147 8.12 -2.03 -12.08
C GLU A 147 8.04 -2.47 -10.62
N GLN A 148 6.82 -2.61 -10.05
CA GLN A 148 6.64 -3.09 -8.69
C GLN A 148 7.00 -4.57 -8.52
N ALA A 149 6.67 -5.41 -9.51
CA ALA A 149 7.02 -6.82 -9.51
C ALA A 149 8.55 -7.03 -9.55
N ASP A 150 9.28 -6.10 -10.13
CA ASP A 150 10.73 -6.13 -10.24
C ASP A 150 11.47 -5.70 -8.95
N LEU A 151 10.79 -5.05 -8.00
CA LEU A 151 11.42 -4.57 -6.77
C LEU A 151 11.49 -5.68 -5.71
N ASP A 152 12.70 -5.98 -5.25
CA ASP A 152 12.94 -6.82 -4.07
C ASP A 152 12.85 -6.03 -2.76
N LEU A 153 13.22 -4.74 -2.81
CA LEU A 153 13.31 -3.82 -1.69
C LEU A 153 12.57 -2.53 -2.02
N ILE A 154 11.52 -2.22 -1.27
CA ILE A 154 10.69 -1.02 -1.42
C ILE A 154 11.10 0.01 -0.38
N LEU A 155 11.41 1.23 -0.81
CA LEU A 155 11.70 2.36 0.06
C LEU A 155 10.54 2.61 1.03
N ALA A 156 10.83 2.72 2.32
CA ALA A 156 9.83 2.86 3.38
C ALA A 156 10.34 3.71 4.55
N ILE A 157 9.39 4.21 5.35
CA ILE A 157 9.63 4.91 6.61
C ILE A 157 9.21 3.97 7.75
N GLY A 158 10.14 3.63 8.63
CA GLY A 158 9.89 2.79 9.79
C GLY A 158 9.02 3.47 10.85
N ASN A 159 8.58 2.69 11.83
CA ASN A 159 7.74 3.17 12.92
C ASN A 159 8.40 4.27 13.78
N ASP A 160 9.70 4.31 13.81
CA ASP A 160 10.55 5.31 14.50
C ASP A 160 10.94 6.50 13.61
N GLY A 161 10.45 6.53 12.36
CA GLY A 161 10.80 7.55 11.38
C GLY A 161 12.11 7.27 10.61
N ALA A 162 12.79 6.16 10.86
CA ALA A 162 13.97 5.79 10.09
C ALA A 162 13.63 5.51 8.62
N VAL A 163 14.46 5.99 7.70
CA VAL A 163 14.32 5.71 6.27
C VAL A 163 15.10 4.45 5.92
N GLY A 164 14.44 3.52 5.27
CA GLY A 164 15.04 2.24 4.88
C GLY A 164 14.21 1.53 3.83
N PHE A 165 14.29 0.21 3.82
CA PHE A 165 13.61 -0.63 2.82
C PHE A 165 12.88 -1.78 3.50
N VAL A 166 11.70 -2.10 3.00
CA VAL A 166 11.00 -3.34 3.31
C VAL A 166 11.17 -4.33 2.17
N LYS A 167 11.30 -5.61 2.48
CA LYS A 167 11.33 -6.65 1.45
C LYS A 167 9.93 -6.80 0.86
N THR A 168 9.85 -6.82 -0.47
CA THR A 168 8.59 -6.98 -1.19
C THR A 168 7.88 -8.28 -0.80
N ALA A 169 8.64 -9.36 -0.59
CA ALA A 169 8.11 -10.64 -0.13
C ALA A 169 7.49 -10.59 1.27
N ASP A 170 8.04 -9.75 2.17
CA ASP A 170 7.49 -9.57 3.52
C ASP A 170 6.27 -8.64 3.52
N LEU A 171 6.30 -7.62 2.64
CA LEU A 171 5.22 -6.63 2.50
C LEU A 171 3.99 -7.22 1.82
N ASN A 172 4.19 -7.88 0.69
CA ASN A 172 3.11 -8.33 -0.20
C ASN A 172 2.64 -9.73 0.19
N LYS A 173 1.73 -9.79 1.16
CA LYS A 173 1.00 -11.03 1.42
C LYS A 173 0.03 -11.28 0.26
N ALA A 174 0.04 -12.50 -0.28
CA ALA A 174 -0.88 -12.91 -1.32
C ALA A 174 -2.35 -12.67 -0.90
N PRO A 175 -3.27 -12.43 -1.84
CA PRO A 175 -4.70 -12.46 -1.59
C PRO A 175 -5.12 -13.75 -0.86
N ALA A 176 -6.29 -13.72 -0.23
CA ALA A 176 -6.86 -14.90 0.42
C ALA A 176 -6.98 -16.08 -0.57
N ALA A 177 -6.90 -17.31 -0.07
CA ALA A 177 -6.99 -18.49 -0.93
C ALA A 177 -8.37 -18.66 -1.58
N ASN A 178 -9.43 -18.17 -0.93
CA ASN A 178 -10.80 -18.21 -1.40
C ASN A 178 -11.68 -17.20 -0.63
N PRO A 179 -12.93 -16.94 -1.06
CA PRO A 179 -13.83 -15.99 -0.40
C PRO A 179 -14.16 -16.32 1.05
N GLU A 180 -14.19 -17.60 1.45
CA GLU A 180 -14.40 -17.97 2.85
C GLU A 180 -13.22 -17.60 3.76
N SER A 181 -12.00 -17.82 3.29
CA SER A 181 -10.81 -17.40 4.03
C SER A 181 -10.62 -15.88 4.05
N ALA A 182 -11.14 -15.18 3.04
CA ALA A 182 -11.10 -13.74 2.91
C ALA A 182 -11.89 -13.02 4.02
N LYS A 183 -12.95 -13.64 4.55
CA LYS A 183 -13.77 -13.08 5.63
C LYS A 183 -13.07 -13.06 7.00
N ARG A 184 -11.92 -13.70 7.13
CA ARG A 184 -11.12 -13.63 8.35
C ARG A 184 -10.34 -12.33 8.36
N ALA A 185 -10.54 -11.53 9.40
CA ALA A 185 -9.83 -10.26 9.55
C ALA A 185 -8.31 -10.47 9.44
N ALA A 186 -7.68 -9.67 8.60
CA ALA A 186 -6.23 -9.58 8.60
C ALA A 186 -5.79 -8.91 9.91
N GLY A 187 -4.87 -9.53 10.63
CA GLY A 187 -4.28 -8.94 11.84
C GLY A 187 -3.19 -7.93 11.46
N GLN A 188 -2.89 -7.05 12.40
CA GLN A 188 -1.69 -6.21 12.29
C GLN A 188 -0.45 -7.11 12.36
N ARG A 189 0.59 -6.75 11.62
CA ARG A 189 1.87 -7.44 11.64
C ARG A 189 3.02 -6.49 11.42
N ASP A 190 4.15 -6.81 12.04
CA ASP A 190 5.38 -6.07 11.90
C ASP A 190 6.35 -6.82 10.98
N ILE A 191 6.98 -6.07 10.08
CA ILE A 191 8.05 -6.57 9.22
C ILE A 191 9.33 -5.78 9.47
N ALA A 192 10.47 -6.37 9.11
CA ALA A 192 11.75 -5.72 9.29
C ALA A 192 11.95 -4.57 8.29
N LEU A 193 12.47 -3.45 8.80
CA LEU A 193 13.04 -2.40 7.98
C LEU A 193 14.55 -2.65 7.83
N TRP A 194 15.03 -2.60 6.60
CA TRP A 194 16.39 -2.94 6.21
C TRP A 194 17.14 -1.71 5.68
N ASN A 195 18.48 -1.76 5.75
CA ASN A 195 19.30 -0.86 4.97
C ASN A 195 19.18 -1.19 3.46
N ARG A 196 19.71 -0.34 2.58
CA ARG A 196 19.66 -0.51 1.12
C ARG A 196 20.31 -1.83 0.64
N GLU A 197 21.33 -2.30 1.37
CA GLU A 197 21.98 -3.58 1.07
C GLU A 197 21.15 -4.81 1.47
N GLY A 198 20.02 -4.62 2.16
CA GLY A 198 19.11 -5.69 2.58
C GLY A 198 19.77 -6.70 3.55
N ASN A 199 20.86 -6.33 4.21
CA ASN A 199 21.65 -7.20 5.06
C ASN A 199 21.65 -6.81 6.56
N GLN A 200 21.24 -5.58 6.88
CA GLN A 200 21.16 -5.09 8.24
C GLN A 200 19.73 -4.60 8.51
N ARG A 201 19.11 -5.16 9.54
CA ARG A 201 17.85 -4.63 10.07
C ARG A 201 18.14 -3.32 10.81
N ILE A 202 17.42 -2.26 10.44
CA ILE A 202 17.58 -0.92 11.01
C ILE A 202 16.34 -0.44 11.75
N GLY A 203 15.23 -1.19 11.67
CA GLY A 203 13.98 -0.83 12.32
C GLY A 203 12.86 -1.82 12.05
N THR A 204 11.65 -1.34 12.20
CA THR A 204 10.41 -2.11 12.01
C THR A 204 9.41 -1.26 11.24
N PHE A 205 8.63 -1.89 10.37
CA PHE A 205 7.50 -1.32 9.65
C PHE A 205 6.23 -2.10 10.00
N SER A 206 5.18 -1.40 10.45
CA SER A 206 3.90 -2.04 10.81
C SER A 206 2.93 -2.00 9.64
N ILE A 207 2.35 -3.15 9.32
CA ILE A 207 1.23 -3.31 8.39
C ILE A 207 -0.04 -3.38 9.24
N ARG A 208 -1.00 -2.48 8.97
CA ARG A 208 -2.18 -2.26 9.82
C ARG A 208 -3.48 -2.34 9.04
#